data_cee89993741d7c1597c594f4ed7b0e95
#
_entry.id   cee89993741d7c1597c594f4ed7b0e95
#
_cell.length_a   1.000
_cell.length_b   1.000
_cell.length_c   1.000
_cell.angle_alpha   90.00
_cell.angle_beta   90.00
_cell.angle_gamma   90.00
#
_symmetry.space_group_name_H-M   'P 1'
#
loop_
_entity.id
_entity.type
_entity.pdbx_description
1 polymer ?
#
loop_
_entity_poly.entity_id
_entity_poly.type
_entity_poly.pdbx_seq_one_letter_code
_entity_poly.pdbx_strand_id
1 'polypeptide(L)'
;ACFQPGMVKSTYGTGCFALLNTGTQRVVSRNRLLTTIAYQLGGQRHYALEGAIFVAGAAVQWLRDGLGIIATAAEAGVLAAQADPAQRVVLVPAFTGLGAPHWDAAARAAIFGLTRGSGRAEICRAALESVAFQTRDLIDAMHADWPETRETVLRVDGGMVASDWTMQFLADLLGAPVDRPEVRETTALGAAYLAGLQAGLCPAPGASGATHWRLERRFV
;
A
#
# COMPACT_ATOMS: atom_id res chain seq x y z
N ALA A 1 6.54 -8.75 9.73
CA ALA A 1 5.59 -7.73 10.18
C ALA A 1 4.18 -8.30 10.40
N CYS A 2 3.68 -9.18 9.52
CA CYS A 2 2.29 -9.68 9.53
C CYS A 2 2.27 -11.22 9.61
N PHE A 3 2.61 -11.78 10.78
CA PHE A 3 2.67 -13.22 11.01
C PHE A 3 1.35 -13.84 11.52
N GLN A 4 0.38 -13.03 11.90
CA GLN A 4 -0.91 -13.54 12.40
C GLN A 4 -1.98 -13.43 11.32
N PRO A 5 -2.93 -14.39 11.27
CA PRO A 5 -4.11 -14.26 10.42
C PRO A 5 -4.85 -12.94 10.69
N GLY A 6 -5.33 -12.31 9.65
CA GLY A 6 -6.01 -11.02 9.72
C GLY A 6 -5.10 -9.80 9.57
N MET A 7 -3.79 -9.95 9.73
CA MET A 7 -2.87 -8.84 9.52
C MET A 7 -2.72 -8.50 8.05
N VAL A 8 -2.78 -7.19 7.73
CA VAL A 8 -2.59 -6.65 6.39
C VAL A 8 -1.34 -5.78 6.33
N LYS A 9 -0.58 -5.96 5.26
CA LYS A 9 0.57 -5.12 4.93
C LYS A 9 0.45 -4.62 3.50
N SER A 10 0.83 -3.36 3.28
CA SER A 10 0.94 -2.76 1.95
C SER A 10 2.31 -2.13 1.75
N THR A 11 3.00 -2.52 0.68
CA THR A 11 4.33 -2.02 0.32
C THR A 11 4.22 -1.05 -0.84
N TYR A 12 4.53 0.22 -0.60
CA TYR A 12 4.42 1.30 -1.58
C TYR A 12 5.80 1.66 -2.17
N GLY A 13 6.14 0.99 -3.27
CA GLY A 13 7.29 1.28 -4.12
C GLY A 13 6.85 1.98 -5.42
N THR A 14 7.40 1.59 -6.55
CA THR A 14 6.97 2.01 -7.91
C THR A 14 5.49 1.71 -8.13
N GLY A 15 5.09 0.47 -7.85
CA GLY A 15 3.73 0.03 -7.64
C GLY A 15 3.46 -0.22 -6.16
N CYS A 16 2.38 -0.92 -5.87
CA CYS A 16 2.06 -1.33 -4.51
C CYS A 16 1.60 -2.80 -4.49
N PHE A 17 2.00 -3.52 -3.46
CA PHE A 17 1.52 -4.87 -3.17
C PHE A 17 0.92 -4.90 -1.78
N ALA A 18 -0.37 -5.23 -1.70
CA ALA A 18 -1.07 -5.46 -0.46
C ALA A 18 -1.25 -6.97 -0.22
N LEU A 19 -0.94 -7.43 0.98
CA LEU A 19 -1.05 -8.82 1.40
C LEU A 19 -1.85 -8.91 2.70
N LEU A 20 -2.91 -9.74 2.68
CA LEU A 20 -3.69 -10.12 3.83
C LEU A 20 -3.33 -11.55 4.22
N ASN A 21 -2.76 -11.75 5.42
CA ASN A 21 -2.42 -13.07 5.94
C ASN A 21 -3.69 -13.85 6.29
N THR A 22 -3.92 -15.00 5.65
CA THR A 22 -5.06 -15.89 5.89
C THR A 22 -4.71 -17.13 6.74
N GLY A 23 -3.51 -17.14 7.32
CA GLY A 23 -3.03 -18.25 8.12
C GLY A 23 -2.83 -19.51 7.28
N THR A 24 -3.25 -20.65 7.80
CA THR A 24 -3.18 -21.95 7.11
C THR A 24 -4.33 -22.16 6.11
N GLN A 25 -5.28 -21.23 6.07
CA GLN A 25 -6.43 -21.31 5.18
C GLN A 25 -6.08 -20.80 3.79
N ARG A 26 -6.16 -21.66 2.78
CA ARG A 26 -6.03 -21.27 1.38
C ARG A 26 -7.37 -20.70 0.89
N VAL A 27 -7.53 -19.38 0.96
CA VAL A 27 -8.72 -18.68 0.46
C VAL A 27 -8.63 -18.54 -1.06
N VAL A 28 -9.63 -18.99 -1.78
CA VAL A 28 -9.78 -18.75 -3.22
C VAL A 28 -10.58 -17.47 -3.40
N SER A 29 -9.92 -16.44 -3.94
CA SER A 29 -10.55 -15.14 -4.15
C SER A 29 -11.69 -15.21 -5.16
N ARG A 30 -12.81 -14.55 -4.84
CA ARG A 30 -13.94 -14.29 -5.75
C ARG A 30 -13.94 -12.84 -6.24
N ASN A 31 -13.06 -12.00 -5.67
CA ASN A 31 -12.93 -10.59 -5.97
C ASN A 31 -11.64 -10.27 -6.74
N ARG A 32 -11.18 -11.24 -7.56
CA ARG A 32 -10.05 -11.07 -8.51
C ARG A 32 -8.71 -10.75 -7.84
N LEU A 33 -8.51 -11.18 -6.59
CA LEU A 33 -7.23 -11.17 -5.92
C LEU A 33 -6.45 -12.46 -6.21
N LEU A 34 -5.15 -12.45 -5.98
CA LEU A 34 -4.32 -13.65 -6.03
C LEU A 34 -4.29 -14.33 -4.66
N THR A 35 -4.19 -15.66 -4.67
CA THR A 35 -3.87 -16.44 -3.48
C THR A 35 -2.42 -16.88 -3.59
N THR A 36 -1.60 -16.50 -2.62
CA THR A 36 -0.16 -16.80 -2.62
C THR A 36 0.27 -17.49 -1.33
N ILE A 37 1.46 -18.10 -1.33
CA ILE A 37 2.11 -18.58 -0.11
C ILE A 37 2.82 -17.39 0.52
N ALA A 38 2.38 -16.98 1.70
CA ALA A 38 3.00 -15.88 2.44
C ALA A 38 4.38 -16.30 2.99
N TYR A 39 4.45 -17.48 3.61
CA TYR A 39 5.69 -18.10 4.12
C TYR A 39 5.45 -19.56 4.47
N GLN A 40 6.55 -20.31 4.70
CA GLN A 40 6.51 -21.67 5.22
C GLN A 40 7.48 -21.79 6.39
N LEU A 41 7.01 -22.33 7.52
CA LEU A 41 7.81 -22.56 8.72
C LEU A 41 7.52 -23.96 9.26
N GLY A 42 8.57 -24.71 9.61
CA GLY A 42 8.41 -26.05 10.15
C GLY A 42 7.58 -27.00 9.27
N GLY A 43 7.66 -26.85 7.95
CA GLY A 43 6.85 -27.61 7.00
C GLY A 43 5.41 -27.09 6.81
N GLN A 44 4.94 -26.18 7.66
CA GLN A 44 3.59 -25.62 7.59
C GLN A 44 3.57 -24.38 6.69
N ARG A 45 2.69 -24.39 5.67
CA ARG A 45 2.45 -23.25 4.77
C ARG A 45 1.42 -22.32 5.37
N HIS A 46 1.70 -21.02 5.24
CA HIS A 46 0.77 -19.93 5.50
C HIS A 46 0.47 -19.20 4.20
N TYR A 47 -0.77 -18.80 4.02
CA TYR A 47 -1.26 -18.19 2.79
C TYR A 47 -1.59 -16.73 2.99
N ALA A 48 -1.68 -16.01 1.88
CA ALA A 48 -2.18 -14.64 1.85
C ALA A 48 -3.06 -14.43 0.62
N LEU A 49 -4.03 -13.51 0.74
CA LEU A 49 -4.61 -12.83 -0.40
C LEU A 49 -3.68 -11.70 -0.79
N GLU A 50 -3.45 -11.55 -2.10
CA GLU A 50 -2.54 -10.55 -2.65
C GLU A 50 -3.26 -9.72 -3.71
N GLY A 51 -3.10 -8.40 -3.62
CA GLY A 51 -3.52 -7.44 -4.62
C GLY A 51 -2.35 -6.56 -5.06
N ALA A 52 -2.26 -6.28 -6.37
CA ALA A 52 -1.22 -5.46 -6.96
C ALA A 52 -1.80 -4.18 -7.57
N ILE A 53 -1.21 -3.03 -7.22
CA ILE A 53 -1.41 -1.74 -7.86
C ILE A 53 -0.18 -1.47 -8.73
N PHE A 54 -0.36 -1.27 -10.04
CA PHE A 54 0.76 -1.12 -10.96
C PHE A 54 1.46 0.23 -10.81
N VAL A 55 0.72 1.26 -10.45
CA VAL A 55 1.22 2.63 -10.37
C VAL A 55 0.92 3.22 -8.99
N ALA A 56 1.95 3.32 -8.15
CA ALA A 56 1.91 4.01 -6.86
C ALA A 56 2.95 5.14 -6.85
N GLY A 57 4.16 4.90 -6.37
CA GLY A 57 5.26 5.87 -6.43
C GLY A 57 5.61 6.31 -7.86
N ALA A 58 5.30 5.47 -8.86
CA ALA A 58 5.46 5.83 -10.26
C ALA A 58 4.62 7.05 -10.68
N ALA A 59 3.46 7.31 -10.04
CA ALA A 59 2.70 8.53 -10.26
C ALA A 59 3.48 9.77 -9.83
N VAL A 60 4.15 9.72 -8.67
CA VAL A 60 4.99 10.82 -8.17
C VAL A 60 6.24 10.99 -9.05
N GLN A 61 6.85 9.89 -9.50
CA GLN A 61 7.96 9.95 -10.46
C GLN A 61 7.54 10.62 -11.76
N TRP A 62 6.34 10.31 -12.27
CA TRP A 62 5.80 10.95 -13.47
C TRP A 62 5.57 12.46 -13.28
N LEU A 63 5.09 12.91 -12.12
CA LEU A 63 4.97 14.35 -11.81
C LEU A 63 6.34 15.05 -11.87
N ARG A 64 7.40 14.36 -11.41
CA ARG A 64 8.77 14.89 -11.39
C ARG A 64 9.45 14.82 -12.77
N ASP A 65 9.50 13.62 -13.35
CA ASP A 65 10.34 13.32 -14.51
C ASP A 65 9.59 13.52 -15.84
N GLY A 66 8.28 13.27 -15.86
CA GLY A 66 7.44 13.38 -17.04
C GLY A 66 6.83 14.77 -17.22
N LEU A 67 6.25 15.34 -16.16
CA LEU A 67 5.62 16.66 -16.20
C LEU A 67 6.56 17.79 -15.75
N GLY A 68 7.59 17.50 -14.94
CA GLY A 68 8.51 18.50 -14.41
C GLY A 68 7.84 19.51 -13.46
N ILE A 69 6.71 19.16 -12.83
CA ILE A 69 5.96 20.10 -11.97
C ILE A 69 6.39 20.06 -10.51
N ILE A 70 7.21 19.10 -10.13
CA ILE A 70 7.90 19.00 -8.84
C ILE A 70 9.37 18.68 -9.07
N ALA A 71 10.28 19.15 -8.20
CA ALA A 71 11.69 18.83 -8.25
C ALA A 71 12.03 17.57 -7.46
N THR A 72 11.32 17.31 -6.37
CA THR A 72 11.52 16.15 -5.50
C THR A 72 10.20 15.47 -5.18
N ALA A 73 10.25 14.17 -4.89
CA ALA A 73 9.05 13.42 -4.47
C ALA A 73 8.39 13.98 -3.19
N ALA A 74 9.20 14.57 -2.30
CA ALA A 74 8.70 15.16 -1.06
C ALA A 74 7.80 16.38 -1.30
N GLU A 75 8.01 17.14 -2.38
CA GLU A 75 7.16 18.29 -2.72
C GLU A 75 5.72 17.90 -3.00
N ALA A 76 5.46 16.69 -3.50
CA ALA A 76 4.11 16.27 -3.84
C ALA A 76 3.15 16.34 -2.64
N GLY A 77 3.60 15.88 -1.45
CA GLY A 77 2.79 15.94 -0.23
C GLY A 77 2.60 17.37 0.28
N VAL A 78 3.63 18.22 0.15
CA VAL A 78 3.54 19.65 0.54
C VAL A 78 2.55 20.40 -0.34
N LEU A 79 2.60 20.17 -1.65
CA LEU A 79 1.68 20.76 -2.61
C LEU A 79 0.26 20.24 -2.45
N ALA A 80 0.09 18.94 -2.23
CA ALA A 80 -1.23 18.34 -1.99
C ALA A 80 -1.94 19.00 -0.79
N ALA A 81 -1.20 19.33 0.27
CA ALA A 81 -1.74 20.05 1.44
C ALA A 81 -2.18 21.48 1.13
N GLN A 82 -1.67 22.09 0.05
CA GLN A 82 -1.99 23.46 -0.38
C GLN A 82 -3.11 23.50 -1.44
N ALA A 83 -3.52 22.34 -1.97
CA ALA A 83 -4.54 22.28 -3.00
C ALA A 83 -5.89 22.80 -2.49
N ASP A 84 -6.60 23.54 -3.34
CA ASP A 84 -7.94 24.01 -3.04
C ASP A 84 -8.90 22.83 -2.83
N PRO A 85 -9.49 22.68 -1.64
CA PRO A 85 -10.39 21.56 -1.34
C PRO A 85 -11.70 21.60 -2.17
N ALA A 86 -12.06 22.74 -2.74
CA ALA A 86 -13.24 22.88 -3.58
C ALA A 86 -13.01 22.32 -4.99
N GLN A 87 -11.76 22.20 -5.44
CA GLN A 87 -11.44 21.63 -6.74
C GLN A 87 -11.37 20.10 -6.69
N ARG A 88 -12.14 19.46 -7.57
CA ARG A 88 -12.28 17.99 -7.64
C ARG A 88 -11.50 17.44 -8.83
N VAL A 89 -10.16 17.54 -8.78
CA VAL A 89 -9.29 16.92 -9.78
C VAL A 89 -9.04 15.47 -9.37
N VAL A 90 -9.25 14.53 -10.30
CA VAL A 90 -9.07 13.09 -10.11
C VAL A 90 -8.10 12.56 -11.14
N LEU A 91 -7.09 11.82 -10.71
CA LEU A 91 -6.18 11.07 -11.58
C LEU A 91 -6.54 9.59 -11.55
N VAL A 92 -6.75 8.99 -12.72
CA VAL A 92 -6.74 7.54 -12.93
C VAL A 92 -5.34 7.17 -13.38
N PRO A 93 -4.50 6.50 -12.56
CA PRO A 93 -3.08 6.33 -12.85
C PRO A 93 -2.80 5.07 -13.68
N ALA A 94 -3.61 4.77 -14.68
CA ALA A 94 -3.51 3.57 -15.50
C ALA A 94 -2.42 3.70 -16.60
N PHE A 95 -1.21 4.18 -16.28
CA PHE A 95 -0.13 4.36 -17.26
C PHE A 95 0.25 3.05 -17.96
N THR A 96 0.17 1.93 -17.24
CA THR A 96 0.45 0.57 -17.74
C THR A 96 -0.75 -0.37 -17.57
N GLY A 97 -1.96 0.17 -17.58
CA GLY A 97 -3.18 -0.54 -17.22
C GLY A 97 -3.49 -0.46 -15.73
N LEU A 98 -4.56 -1.13 -15.33
CA LEU A 98 -5.00 -1.28 -13.94
C LEU A 98 -4.71 -2.69 -13.43
N GLY A 99 -4.19 -2.79 -12.21
CA GLY A 99 -3.97 -4.04 -11.50
C GLY A 99 -5.22 -4.58 -10.85
N ALA A 100 -5.06 -5.31 -9.75
CA ALA A 100 -6.17 -5.85 -8.98
C ALA A 100 -7.04 -4.72 -8.38
N PRO A 101 -8.35 -4.92 -8.23
CA PRO A 101 -9.14 -6.06 -8.70
C PRO A 101 -9.61 -5.95 -10.16
N HIS A 102 -9.24 -4.89 -10.86
CA HIS A 102 -9.74 -4.55 -12.20
C HIS A 102 -9.14 -5.44 -13.29
N TRP A 103 -7.81 -5.63 -13.26
CA TRP A 103 -7.03 -6.39 -14.27
C TRP A 103 -7.34 -5.95 -15.70
N ASP A 104 -7.31 -4.63 -15.95
CA ASP A 104 -7.52 -4.03 -17.26
C ASP A 104 -6.18 -3.52 -17.83
N ALA A 105 -5.57 -4.32 -18.68
CA ALA A 105 -4.32 -3.98 -19.36
C ALA A 105 -4.50 -2.92 -20.47
N ALA A 106 -5.74 -2.70 -20.94
CA ALA A 106 -6.04 -1.73 -21.98
C ALA A 106 -6.34 -0.33 -21.43
N ALA A 107 -6.70 -0.21 -20.14
CA ALA A 107 -6.91 1.08 -19.49
C ALA A 107 -5.69 1.99 -19.64
N ARG A 108 -5.92 3.27 -19.78
CA ARG A 108 -4.87 4.31 -19.84
C ARG A 108 -5.18 5.42 -18.84
N ALA A 109 -4.11 6.09 -18.42
CA ALA A 109 -4.21 7.19 -17.45
C ALA A 109 -5.05 8.34 -17.99
N ALA A 110 -5.81 8.98 -17.08
CA ALA A 110 -6.61 10.15 -17.39
C ALA A 110 -6.69 11.09 -16.18
N ILE A 111 -6.82 12.37 -16.44
CA ILE A 111 -7.10 13.39 -15.42
C ILE A 111 -8.47 14.00 -15.71
N PHE A 112 -9.32 14.04 -14.70
CA PHE A 112 -10.67 14.60 -14.78
C PHE A 112 -10.82 15.79 -13.84
N GLY A 113 -11.79 16.68 -14.14
CA GLY A 113 -12.16 17.78 -13.26
C GLY A 113 -11.23 18.99 -13.32
N LEU A 114 -10.38 19.11 -14.34
CA LEU A 114 -9.52 20.29 -14.51
C LEU A 114 -10.35 21.52 -14.80
N THR A 115 -9.99 22.63 -14.15
CA THR A 115 -10.50 23.99 -14.40
C THR A 115 -9.33 24.91 -14.73
N ARG A 116 -9.62 26.17 -15.10
CA ARG A 116 -8.55 27.18 -15.29
C ARG A 116 -7.76 27.48 -14.00
N GLY A 117 -8.36 27.21 -12.84
CA GLY A 117 -7.70 27.38 -11.54
C GLY A 117 -6.88 26.18 -11.09
N SER A 118 -6.97 25.03 -11.80
CA SER A 118 -6.23 23.84 -11.41
C SER A 118 -4.75 24.00 -11.74
N GLY A 119 -3.91 23.86 -10.73
CA GLY A 119 -2.47 23.96 -10.84
C GLY A 119 -1.76 22.69 -10.39
N ARG A 120 -0.45 22.82 -10.15
CA ARG A 120 0.39 21.69 -9.71
C ARG A 120 -0.04 21.11 -8.35
N ALA A 121 -0.64 21.91 -7.48
CA ALA A 121 -1.10 21.46 -6.17
C ALA A 121 -2.25 20.46 -6.29
N GLU A 122 -3.26 20.77 -7.13
CA GLU A 122 -4.41 19.89 -7.40
C GLU A 122 -3.97 18.61 -8.10
N ILE A 123 -3.02 18.70 -9.04
CA ILE A 123 -2.49 17.53 -9.75
C ILE A 123 -1.69 16.63 -8.79
N CYS A 124 -0.85 17.20 -7.92
CA CYS A 124 -0.13 16.45 -6.89
C CYS A 124 -1.08 15.75 -5.92
N ARG A 125 -2.12 16.45 -5.44
CA ARG A 125 -3.14 15.86 -4.59
C ARG A 125 -3.82 14.69 -5.30
N ALA A 126 -4.30 14.88 -6.53
CA ALA A 126 -4.97 13.84 -7.28
C ALA A 126 -4.07 12.59 -7.50
N ALA A 127 -2.77 12.79 -7.71
CA ALA A 127 -1.82 11.69 -7.86
C ALA A 127 -1.64 10.89 -6.56
N LEU A 128 -1.55 11.56 -5.41
CA LEU A 128 -1.43 10.88 -4.12
C LEU A 128 -2.76 10.21 -3.70
N GLU A 129 -3.89 10.88 -3.92
CA GLU A 129 -5.23 10.33 -3.68
C GLU A 129 -5.49 9.07 -4.52
N SER A 130 -5.02 9.05 -5.77
CA SER A 130 -5.22 7.90 -6.68
C SER A 130 -4.63 6.59 -6.14
N VAL A 131 -3.54 6.68 -5.39
CA VAL A 131 -2.92 5.52 -4.74
C VAL A 131 -3.77 5.03 -3.57
N ALA A 132 -4.32 5.97 -2.79
CA ALA A 132 -5.19 5.61 -1.68
C ALA A 132 -6.51 5.00 -2.16
N PHE A 133 -7.12 5.52 -3.23
CA PHE A 133 -8.33 4.94 -3.82
C PHE A 133 -8.11 3.51 -4.30
N GLN A 134 -7.02 3.25 -5.04
CA GLN A 134 -6.69 1.88 -5.45
C GLN A 134 -6.42 0.96 -4.25
N THR A 135 -5.78 1.48 -3.19
CA THR A 135 -5.59 0.71 -1.95
C THR A 135 -6.93 0.37 -1.31
N ARG A 136 -7.89 1.30 -1.29
CA ARG A 136 -9.24 1.06 -0.78
C ARG A 136 -9.92 -0.07 -1.56
N ASP A 137 -9.84 -0.05 -2.90
CA ASP A 137 -10.40 -1.12 -3.74
C ASP A 137 -9.82 -2.50 -3.38
N LEU A 138 -8.50 -2.58 -3.13
CA LEU A 138 -7.87 -3.83 -2.69
C LEU A 138 -8.34 -4.28 -1.32
N ILE A 139 -8.40 -3.37 -0.35
CA ILE A 139 -8.83 -3.69 1.03
C ILE A 139 -10.29 -4.13 1.03
N ASP A 140 -11.17 -3.47 0.27
CA ASP A 140 -12.57 -3.86 0.15
C ASP A 140 -12.72 -5.26 -0.49
N ALA A 141 -11.93 -5.56 -1.53
CA ALA A 141 -11.88 -6.88 -2.15
C ALA A 141 -11.37 -7.96 -1.18
N MET A 142 -10.34 -7.65 -0.37
CA MET A 142 -9.82 -8.55 0.66
C MET A 142 -10.86 -8.84 1.75
N HIS A 143 -11.56 -7.81 2.23
CA HIS A 143 -12.62 -7.96 3.23
C HIS A 143 -13.83 -8.75 2.69
N ALA A 144 -14.16 -8.59 1.41
CA ALA A 144 -15.22 -9.36 0.76
C ALA A 144 -14.87 -10.85 0.63
N ASP A 145 -13.61 -11.19 0.39
CA ASP A 145 -13.13 -12.57 0.31
C ASP A 145 -12.87 -13.20 1.69
N TRP A 146 -12.54 -12.39 2.68
CA TRP A 146 -12.27 -12.86 4.04
C TRP A 146 -12.82 -11.90 5.12
N PRO A 147 -14.14 -12.01 5.45
CA PRO A 147 -14.84 -11.06 6.33
C PRO A 147 -14.39 -11.04 7.79
N GLU A 148 -13.58 -12.02 8.21
CA GLU A 148 -13.09 -12.13 9.60
C GLU A 148 -12.14 -10.99 10.01
N THR A 149 -11.75 -10.12 9.07
CA THR A 149 -10.71 -9.08 9.26
C THR A 149 -11.22 -7.64 9.30
N ARG A 150 -12.45 -7.41 9.73
CA ARG A 150 -13.12 -6.09 9.65
C ARG A 150 -12.46 -4.95 10.42
N GLU A 151 -11.56 -5.21 11.37
CA GLU A 151 -10.86 -4.18 12.17
C GLU A 151 -9.35 -4.27 11.96
N THR A 152 -8.89 -4.04 10.75
CA THR A 152 -7.49 -4.26 10.42
C THR A 152 -6.70 -2.96 10.41
N VAL A 153 -5.68 -2.89 11.25
CA VAL A 153 -4.62 -1.88 11.10
C VAL A 153 -3.85 -2.18 9.82
N LEU A 154 -3.79 -1.23 8.89
CA LEU A 154 -2.95 -1.34 7.71
C LEU A 154 -1.50 -1.02 8.06
N ARG A 155 -0.61 -1.99 8.00
CA ARG A 155 0.83 -1.77 8.11
C ARG A 155 1.42 -1.42 6.76
N VAL A 156 2.19 -0.35 6.71
CA VAL A 156 2.74 0.18 5.46
C VAL A 156 4.26 0.20 5.47
N ASP A 157 4.89 0.08 4.29
CA ASP A 157 6.31 0.30 4.08
C ASP A 157 6.63 0.74 2.64
N GLY A 158 7.91 0.91 2.35
CA GLY A 158 8.39 1.41 1.06
C GLY A 158 8.59 2.92 1.03
N GLY A 159 9.12 3.42 -0.09
CA GLY A 159 9.56 4.81 -0.19
C GLY A 159 8.43 5.85 -0.08
N MET A 160 7.25 5.53 -0.59
CA MET A 160 6.14 6.48 -0.64
C MET A 160 5.52 6.77 0.74
N VAL A 161 5.71 5.89 1.73
CA VAL A 161 5.18 6.08 3.09
C VAL A 161 5.85 7.22 3.86
N ALA A 162 6.90 7.82 3.28
CA ALA A 162 7.54 9.03 3.80
C ALA A 162 6.60 10.25 3.82
N SER A 163 5.57 10.27 2.96
CA SER A 163 4.59 11.35 2.91
C SER A 163 3.54 11.21 4.01
N ASP A 164 3.63 12.05 5.04
CA ASP A 164 2.62 12.07 6.12
C ASP A 164 1.23 12.40 5.59
N TRP A 165 1.15 13.32 4.61
CA TRP A 165 -0.11 13.68 3.96
C TRP A 165 -0.79 12.45 3.34
N THR A 166 -0.05 11.66 2.58
CA THR A 166 -0.57 10.46 1.93
C THR A 166 -1.03 9.42 2.95
N MET A 167 -0.26 9.22 4.02
CA MET A 167 -0.60 8.24 5.05
C MET A 167 -1.83 8.66 5.85
N GLN A 168 -1.99 9.97 6.15
CA GLN A 168 -3.19 10.48 6.79
C GLN A 168 -4.41 10.34 5.89
N PHE A 169 -4.31 10.79 4.63
CA PHE A 169 -5.41 10.63 3.67
C PHE A 169 -5.83 9.15 3.50
N LEU A 170 -4.86 8.24 3.51
CA LEU A 170 -5.12 6.79 3.44
C LEU A 170 -5.89 6.31 4.68
N ALA A 171 -5.51 6.75 5.89
CA ALA A 171 -6.22 6.41 7.11
C ALA A 171 -7.66 6.95 7.11
N ASP A 172 -7.82 8.23 6.73
CA ASP A 172 -9.14 8.87 6.61
C ASP A 172 -10.04 8.14 5.62
N LEU A 173 -9.50 7.77 4.44
CA LEU A 173 -10.26 7.10 3.38
C LEU A 173 -10.66 5.67 3.78
N LEU A 174 -9.77 4.94 4.45
CA LEU A 174 -10.03 3.57 4.90
C LEU A 174 -10.95 3.54 6.13
N GLY A 175 -10.97 4.61 6.92
CA GLY A 175 -11.59 4.63 8.24
C GLY A 175 -10.91 3.65 9.21
N ALA A 176 -9.60 3.45 9.05
CA ALA A 176 -8.82 2.46 9.78
C ALA A 176 -7.38 2.99 10.05
N PRO A 177 -6.76 2.61 11.18
CA PRO A 177 -5.41 3.04 11.47
C PRO A 177 -4.39 2.57 10.41
N VAL A 178 -3.44 3.46 10.07
CA VAL A 178 -2.30 3.16 9.22
C VAL A 178 -1.02 3.26 10.04
N ASP A 179 -0.29 2.16 10.17
CA ASP A 179 0.93 2.05 10.97
C ASP A 179 2.18 2.08 10.09
N ARG A 180 2.98 3.12 10.26
CA ARG A 180 4.29 3.26 9.61
C ARG A 180 5.40 2.81 10.57
N PRO A 181 6.32 1.92 10.14
CA PRO A 181 7.45 1.47 10.96
C PRO A 181 8.63 2.43 10.89
N GLU A 182 9.53 2.36 11.91
CA GLU A 182 10.82 3.05 11.91
C GLU A 182 11.68 2.61 10.70
N VAL A 183 11.74 1.31 10.43
CA VAL A 183 12.45 0.74 9.26
C VAL A 183 11.48 0.54 8.13
N ARG A 184 11.61 1.30 7.05
CA ARG A 184 10.68 1.30 5.91
C ARG A 184 10.96 0.19 4.88
N GLU A 185 12.05 -0.58 5.05
CA GLU A 185 12.40 -1.73 4.19
C GLU A 185 12.03 -3.05 4.87
N THR A 186 10.76 -3.19 5.29
CA THR A 186 10.32 -4.36 6.08
C THR A 186 10.30 -5.64 5.28
N THR A 187 10.30 -5.58 3.95
CA THR A 187 10.42 -6.77 3.07
C THR A 187 11.81 -7.40 3.20
N ALA A 188 12.87 -6.60 3.09
CA ALA A 188 14.25 -7.06 3.30
C ALA A 188 14.45 -7.57 4.73
N LEU A 189 13.91 -6.83 5.73
CA LEU A 189 13.97 -7.23 7.14
C LEU A 189 13.25 -8.58 7.37
N GLY A 190 12.13 -8.81 6.71
CA GLY A 190 11.39 -10.07 6.80
C GLY A 190 12.18 -11.26 6.21
N ALA A 191 12.82 -11.07 5.05
CA ALA A 191 13.67 -12.08 4.45
C ALA A 191 14.89 -12.41 5.34
N ALA A 192 15.56 -11.39 5.88
CA ALA A 192 16.67 -11.55 6.80
C ALA A 192 16.25 -12.27 8.08
N TYR A 193 15.08 -11.94 8.62
CA TYR A 193 14.52 -12.61 9.80
C TYR A 193 14.28 -14.12 9.54
N LEU A 194 13.66 -14.48 8.41
CA LEU A 194 13.41 -15.89 8.08
C LEU A 194 14.71 -16.67 7.87
N ALA A 195 15.72 -16.05 7.24
CA ALA A 195 17.05 -16.64 7.11
C ALA A 195 17.72 -16.83 8.47
N GLY A 196 17.66 -15.83 9.36
CA GLY A 196 18.18 -15.90 10.72
C GLY A 196 17.46 -16.95 11.58
N LEU A 197 16.15 -17.09 11.41
CA LEU A 197 15.36 -18.14 12.08
C LEU A 197 15.81 -19.53 11.66
N GLN A 198 16.01 -19.74 10.36
CA GLN A 198 16.51 -21.03 9.83
C GLN A 198 17.93 -21.34 10.31
N ALA A 199 18.77 -20.32 10.50
CA ALA A 199 20.13 -20.45 11.04
C ALA A 199 20.18 -20.57 12.58
N GLY A 200 19.04 -20.50 13.28
CA GLY A 200 18.97 -20.53 14.73
C GLY A 200 19.43 -19.23 15.43
N LEU A 201 19.56 -18.14 14.67
CA LEU A 201 19.98 -16.82 15.17
C LEU A 201 18.83 -15.93 15.64
N CYS A 202 17.61 -16.23 15.24
CA CYS A 202 16.41 -15.48 15.59
C CYS A 202 15.39 -16.39 16.29
N PRO A 203 14.63 -15.86 17.27
CA PRO A 203 13.57 -16.62 17.92
C PRO A 203 12.36 -16.82 16.98
N ALA A 204 11.51 -17.80 17.29
CA ALA A 204 10.30 -18.08 16.52
C ALA A 204 9.33 -16.88 16.49
N PRO A 205 8.49 -16.73 15.43
CA PRO A 205 7.48 -15.69 15.36
C PRO A 205 6.56 -15.71 16.58
N GLY A 206 6.28 -14.54 17.16
CA GLY A 206 5.46 -14.42 18.37
C GLY A 206 6.23 -14.48 19.70
N ALA A 207 7.47 -14.93 19.70
CA ALA A 207 8.32 -14.82 20.89
C ALA A 207 8.77 -13.37 21.11
N SER A 208 9.08 -13.01 22.38
CA SER A 208 9.61 -11.68 22.71
C SER A 208 10.90 -11.42 21.94
N GLY A 209 10.97 -10.27 21.24
CA GLY A 209 12.12 -9.92 20.37
C GLY A 209 12.14 -10.56 18.98
N ALA A 210 11.13 -11.37 18.64
CA ALA A 210 11.08 -12.06 17.34
C ALA A 210 10.99 -11.15 16.13
N THR A 211 10.42 -9.94 16.29
CA THR A 211 10.31 -9.00 15.18
C THR A 211 10.99 -7.69 15.52
N HIS A 212 11.87 -7.21 14.63
CA HIS A 212 12.45 -5.86 14.71
C HIS A 212 11.49 -4.80 14.15
N TRP A 213 10.20 -5.14 13.97
CA TRP A 213 9.20 -4.17 13.56
C TRP A 213 8.84 -3.28 14.76
N ARG A 214 9.10 -1.99 14.62
CA ARG A 214 8.77 -0.96 15.60
C ARG A 214 7.91 0.09 14.94
N LEU A 215 6.85 0.51 15.63
CA LEU A 215 5.99 1.58 15.20
C LEU A 215 6.73 2.93 15.31
N GLU A 216 6.84 3.65 14.21
CA GLU A 216 7.30 5.05 14.21
C GLU A 216 6.09 5.97 14.43
N ARG A 217 5.03 5.79 13.59
CA ARG A 217 3.83 6.64 13.67
C ARG A 217 2.57 5.87 13.27
N ARG A 218 1.49 6.16 13.99
CA ARG A 218 0.12 5.76 13.65
C ARG A 218 -0.65 6.97 13.14
N PHE A 219 -1.33 6.80 12.01
CA PHE A 219 -2.28 7.75 11.43
C PHE A 219 -3.69 7.20 11.70
N VAL A 220 -4.61 8.07 12.16
CA VAL A 220 -5.98 7.74 12.53
C VAL A 220 -6.93 8.85 12.06
#